data_76ea40f98e480a93868c199fa3ed8b09
#
_entry.id   76ea40f98e480a93868c199fa3ed8b09
#
_cell.length_a   1.000
_cell.length_b   1.000
_cell.length_c   1.000
_cell.angle_alpha   90.00
_cell.angle_beta   90.00
_cell.angle_gamma   90.00
#
_symmetry.space_group_name_H-M   'P 1'
#
loop_
_entity.id
_entity.type
_entity.pdbx_description
1 polymer ?
#
loop_
_entity_poly.entity_id
_entity_poly.type
_entity_poly.pdbx_seq_one_letter_code
_entity_poly.pdbx_strand_id
1 'polypeptide(L)'
;GGMGMMILWGLKRGVFSNEAGIGSIPNVSSSADVKHPVKQGLMQSVGVLIDTIVVCSATAFVIIIYTNQAYPGYNFAELGLAGTLNGVPLVAEALEATMLGAAAPYVLSVFMLVFAFSSLISYYSMSETNLKFITEKKGALVVLRIVIVAMVFFASMMSMGLAWDLADTFQAFMGIFNTAIILFLGKYAF
;
A
#
# COMPACT_ATOMS: atom_id res chain seq x y z
N GLY A 1 24.75 8.20 3.98
CA GLY A 1 25.08 6.98 4.69
C GLY A 1 23.90 6.02 4.79
N GLY A 2 24.18 4.75 5.01
CA GLY A 2 23.16 3.69 4.99
C GLY A 2 21.96 3.92 5.93
N MET A 3 22.18 4.48 7.11
CA MET A 3 21.10 4.78 8.06
C MET A 3 20.12 5.83 7.52
N GLY A 4 20.61 6.87 6.85
CA GLY A 4 19.73 7.88 6.23
C GLY A 4 18.86 7.29 5.11
N MET A 5 19.41 6.39 4.31
CA MET A 5 18.68 5.68 3.28
C MET A 5 17.62 4.75 3.87
N MET A 6 17.93 4.03 4.94
CA MET A 6 16.95 3.18 5.65
C MET A 6 15.76 3.98 6.17
N ILE A 7 16.02 5.14 6.80
CA ILE A 7 14.96 6.02 7.30
C ILE A 7 14.12 6.56 6.13
N LEU A 8 14.76 7.01 5.05
CA LEU A 8 14.08 7.54 3.88
C LEU A 8 13.15 6.48 3.23
N TRP A 9 13.68 5.27 2.99
CA TRP A 9 12.90 4.17 2.43
C TRP A 9 11.80 3.70 3.37
N GLY A 10 12.07 3.63 4.69
CA GLY A 10 11.09 3.27 5.69
C GLY A 10 9.92 4.27 5.72
N LEU A 11 10.21 5.56 5.74
CA LEU A 11 9.19 6.61 5.67
C LEU A 11 8.39 6.55 4.37
N LYS A 12 9.08 6.47 3.22
CA LYS A 12 8.44 6.40 1.90
C LYS A 12 7.50 5.21 1.79
N ARG A 13 7.93 4.03 2.18
CA ARG A 13 7.11 2.80 2.10
C ARG A 13 6.05 2.72 3.20
N GLY A 14 6.31 3.25 4.39
CA GLY A 14 5.32 3.34 5.46
C GLY A 14 4.15 4.26 5.11
N VAL A 15 4.42 5.44 4.57
CA VAL A 15 3.37 6.35 4.07
C VAL A 15 2.58 5.68 2.92
N PHE A 16 3.26 4.97 2.04
CA PHE A 16 2.62 4.24 0.94
C PHE A 16 1.70 3.14 1.46
N SER A 17 2.18 2.27 2.35
CA SER A 17 1.43 1.11 2.87
C SER A 17 0.19 1.53 3.66
N ASN A 18 0.33 2.52 4.52
CA ASN A 18 -0.74 2.97 5.42
C ASN A 18 -1.71 3.97 4.78
N GLU A 19 -1.38 4.50 3.60
CA GLU A 19 -2.12 5.59 2.94
C GLU A 19 -2.42 6.79 3.86
N ALA A 20 -1.66 6.93 4.95
CA ALA A 20 -1.88 7.92 5.99
C ALA A 20 -1.57 9.34 5.47
N GLY A 21 -2.57 10.22 5.48
CA GLY A 21 -2.43 11.60 5.03
C GLY A 21 -2.49 11.79 3.51
N ILE A 22 -2.70 10.74 2.72
CA ILE A 22 -2.75 10.81 1.25
C ILE A 22 -4.13 11.27 0.76
N GLY A 23 -5.21 10.98 1.51
CA GLY A 23 -6.57 11.41 1.16
C GLY A 23 -7.45 10.32 0.56
N SER A 24 -6.96 9.10 0.41
CA SER A 24 -7.74 7.93 -0.03
C SER A 24 -8.73 7.47 1.05
N ILE A 25 -8.28 7.37 2.30
CA ILE A 25 -9.09 6.94 3.43
C ILE A 25 -10.37 7.75 3.64
N PRO A 26 -10.38 9.10 3.55
CA PRO A 26 -11.62 9.89 3.64
C PRO A 26 -12.70 9.47 2.65
N ASN A 27 -12.35 9.00 1.44
CA ASN A 27 -13.32 8.52 0.45
C ASN A 27 -14.08 7.27 0.93
N VAL A 28 -13.40 6.34 1.56
CA VAL A 28 -14.02 5.14 2.15
C VAL A 28 -14.78 5.51 3.42
N SER A 29 -14.18 6.35 4.26
CA SER A 29 -14.75 6.77 5.53
C SER A 29 -16.02 7.60 5.39
N SER A 30 -16.21 8.28 4.26
CA SER A 30 -17.39 9.10 3.99
C SER A 30 -18.69 8.30 3.95
N SER A 31 -18.63 7.00 3.66
CA SER A 31 -19.78 6.09 3.64
C SER A 31 -20.13 5.47 4.99
N ALA A 32 -19.33 5.74 6.03
CA ALA A 32 -19.54 5.16 7.35
C ALA A 32 -20.71 5.82 8.09
N ASP A 33 -21.65 5.01 8.57
CA ASP A 33 -22.76 5.47 9.42
C ASP A 33 -22.29 5.66 10.87
N VAL A 34 -21.80 6.85 11.17
CA VAL A 34 -21.28 7.20 12.50
C VAL A 34 -21.90 8.51 13.01
N LYS A 35 -22.15 8.59 14.31
CA LYS A 35 -22.73 9.79 14.93
C LYS A 35 -21.83 11.02 14.83
N HIS A 36 -20.52 10.83 14.75
CA HIS A 36 -19.55 11.93 14.66
C HIS A 36 -18.33 11.53 13.82
N PRO A 37 -17.87 12.35 12.86
CA PRO A 37 -16.75 12.03 11.98
C PRO A 37 -15.45 11.65 12.70
N VAL A 38 -15.17 12.27 13.85
CA VAL A 38 -13.98 11.97 14.68
C VAL A 38 -13.92 10.51 15.11
N LYS A 39 -15.06 9.84 15.35
CA LYS A 39 -15.08 8.41 15.68
C LYS A 39 -14.48 7.57 14.55
N GLN A 40 -14.87 7.87 13.32
CA GLN A 40 -14.34 7.17 12.15
C GLN A 40 -12.84 7.45 11.98
N GLY A 41 -12.40 8.70 12.18
CA GLY A 41 -10.99 9.06 12.16
C GLY A 41 -10.16 8.28 13.20
N LEU A 42 -10.65 8.14 14.42
CA LEU A 42 -9.99 7.35 15.47
C LEU A 42 -9.92 5.86 15.10
N MET A 43 -10.99 5.29 14.56
CA MET A 43 -10.98 3.89 14.09
C MET A 43 -9.94 3.66 12.99
N GLN A 44 -9.83 4.58 12.03
CA GLN A 44 -8.80 4.50 10.99
C GLN A 44 -7.39 4.64 11.56
N SER A 45 -7.18 5.51 12.56
CA SER A 45 -5.88 5.63 13.23
C SER A 45 -5.46 4.34 13.93
N VAL A 46 -6.40 3.63 14.58
CA VAL A 46 -6.14 2.30 15.17
C VAL A 46 -5.77 1.28 14.09
N GLY A 47 -6.47 1.30 12.94
CA GLY A 47 -6.13 0.44 11.80
C GLY A 47 -4.70 0.62 11.33
N VAL A 48 -4.24 1.87 11.18
CA VAL A 48 -2.85 2.19 10.81
C VAL A 48 -1.85 1.67 11.84
N LEU A 49 -2.15 1.78 13.14
CA LEU A 49 -1.29 1.24 14.21
C LEU A 49 -1.19 -0.28 14.13
N ILE A 50 -2.30 -0.98 13.93
CA ILE A 50 -2.32 -2.44 13.80
C ILE A 50 -1.52 -2.86 12.57
N ASP A 51 -1.72 -2.23 11.42
CA ASP A 51 -0.98 -2.54 10.20
C ASP A 51 0.53 -2.36 10.42
N THR A 52 0.95 -1.23 10.97
CA THR A 52 2.36 -0.93 11.15
C THR A 52 3.01 -1.80 12.23
N ILE A 53 2.39 -1.91 13.41
CA ILE A 53 3.02 -2.56 14.56
C ILE A 53 2.90 -4.09 14.47
N VAL A 54 1.77 -4.62 13.99
CA VAL A 54 1.55 -6.07 13.97
C VAL A 54 1.95 -6.66 12.62
N VAL A 55 1.34 -6.20 11.53
CA VAL A 55 1.51 -6.84 10.20
C VAL A 55 2.90 -6.59 9.63
N CYS A 56 3.34 -5.33 9.58
CA CYS A 56 4.65 -4.99 9.04
C CYS A 56 5.79 -5.56 9.89
N SER A 57 5.65 -5.55 11.24
CA SER A 57 6.65 -6.13 12.12
C SER A 57 6.73 -7.66 11.99
N ALA A 58 5.60 -8.35 11.85
CA ALA A 58 5.59 -9.80 11.62
C ALA A 58 6.36 -10.17 10.34
N THR A 59 6.11 -9.46 9.24
CA THR A 59 6.83 -9.67 7.98
C THR A 59 8.32 -9.37 8.14
N ALA A 60 8.67 -8.27 8.83
CA ALA A 60 10.06 -7.92 9.09
C ALA A 60 10.78 -9.01 9.90
N PHE A 61 10.15 -9.54 10.95
CA PHE A 61 10.75 -10.61 11.75
C PHE A 61 10.98 -11.89 10.94
N VAL A 62 10.05 -12.30 10.09
CA VAL A 62 10.22 -13.45 9.20
C VAL A 62 11.45 -13.26 8.32
N ILE A 63 11.58 -12.09 7.69
CA ILE A 63 12.73 -11.76 6.83
C ILE A 63 14.04 -11.73 7.64
N ILE A 64 14.04 -11.09 8.82
CA ILE A 64 15.23 -10.97 9.67
C ILE A 64 15.71 -12.35 10.13
N ILE A 65 14.82 -13.21 10.60
CA ILE A 65 15.16 -14.55 11.06
C ILE A 65 15.74 -15.37 9.91
N TYR A 66 15.09 -15.34 8.76
CA TYR A 66 15.55 -16.06 7.58
C TYR A 66 16.93 -15.59 7.11
N THR A 67 17.12 -14.29 6.93
CA THR A 67 18.38 -13.74 6.45
C THR A 67 19.53 -13.97 7.43
N ASN A 68 19.28 -13.92 8.73
CA ASN A 68 20.30 -14.20 9.74
C ASN A 68 20.72 -15.68 9.75
N GLN A 69 19.82 -16.59 9.40
CA GLN A 69 20.11 -18.02 9.29
C GLN A 69 20.78 -18.41 7.96
N ALA A 70 20.26 -17.88 6.86
CA ALA A 70 20.71 -18.21 5.51
C ALA A 70 22.06 -17.53 5.14
N TYR A 71 22.29 -16.33 5.68
CA TYR A 71 23.45 -15.49 5.35
C TYR A 71 24.14 -14.96 6.62
N PRO A 72 24.75 -15.83 7.45
CA PRO A 72 25.40 -15.42 8.69
C PRO A 72 26.57 -14.48 8.40
N GLY A 73 26.54 -13.28 8.99
CA GLY A 73 27.58 -12.27 8.83
C GLY A 73 27.36 -11.23 7.73
N TYR A 74 26.28 -11.33 6.95
CA TYR A 74 25.91 -10.27 6.02
C TYR A 74 25.08 -9.16 6.68
N ASN A 75 25.38 -7.92 6.33
CA ASN A 75 24.53 -6.78 6.69
C ASN A 75 23.29 -6.74 5.82
N PHE A 76 22.11 -6.45 6.40
CA PHE A 76 20.86 -6.25 5.66
C PHE A 76 20.98 -5.26 4.51
N ALA A 77 21.78 -4.19 4.68
CA ALA A 77 22.04 -3.21 3.65
C ALA A 77 22.77 -3.79 2.42
N GLU A 78 23.63 -4.77 2.62
CA GLU A 78 24.39 -5.43 1.54
C GLU A 78 23.52 -6.43 0.78
N LEU A 79 22.66 -7.18 1.48
CA LEU A 79 21.70 -8.09 0.85
C LEU A 79 20.69 -7.34 -0.02
N GLY A 80 20.17 -6.21 0.44
CA GLY A 80 19.24 -5.38 -0.33
C GLY A 80 19.89 -4.66 -1.53
N LEU A 81 21.17 -4.33 -1.41
CA LEU A 81 21.93 -3.69 -2.49
C LEU A 81 22.48 -4.68 -3.53
N ALA A 82 22.68 -5.95 -3.13
CA ALA A 82 23.15 -6.99 -4.04
C ALA A 82 22.10 -7.42 -5.10
N GLY A 83 20.87 -6.94 -5.00
CA GLY A 83 19.85 -7.06 -6.06
C GLY A 83 19.33 -8.47 -6.32
N THR A 84 19.74 -9.47 -5.52
CA THR A 84 19.43 -10.87 -5.81
C THR A 84 18.04 -11.28 -5.32
N LEU A 85 17.57 -10.71 -4.19
CA LEU A 85 16.27 -11.03 -3.61
C LEU A 85 15.73 -9.81 -2.87
N ASN A 86 14.63 -9.26 -3.36
CA ASN A 86 13.90 -8.21 -2.65
C ASN A 86 12.39 -8.35 -2.85
N GLY A 87 11.60 -7.76 -1.95
CA GLY A 87 10.14 -7.80 -2.03
C GLY A 87 9.54 -9.20 -1.83
N VAL A 88 8.55 -9.53 -2.64
CA VAL A 88 7.77 -10.78 -2.54
C VAL A 88 8.63 -12.05 -2.69
N PRO A 89 9.59 -12.14 -3.62
CA PRO A 89 10.50 -13.29 -3.71
C PRO A 89 11.26 -13.59 -2.42
N LEU A 90 11.75 -12.57 -1.72
CA LEU A 90 12.44 -12.75 -0.45
C LEU A 90 11.51 -13.30 0.63
N VAL A 91 10.27 -12.83 0.68
CA VAL A 91 9.27 -13.35 1.62
C VAL A 91 8.91 -14.80 1.28
N ALA A 92 8.82 -15.14 0.00
CA ALA A 92 8.56 -16.53 -0.44
C ALA A 92 9.65 -17.48 0.01
N GLU A 93 10.93 -17.15 -0.20
CA GLU A 93 12.06 -17.95 0.28
C GLU A 93 12.09 -18.05 1.81
N ALA A 94 11.84 -16.95 2.50
CA ALA A 94 11.81 -16.98 3.96
C ALA A 94 10.71 -17.91 4.51
N LEU A 95 9.54 -17.91 3.89
CA LEU A 95 8.43 -18.79 4.27
C LEU A 95 8.70 -20.26 3.87
N GLU A 96 9.32 -20.48 2.72
CA GLU A 96 9.74 -21.82 2.27
C GLU A 96 10.73 -22.45 3.23
N ALA A 97 11.73 -21.69 3.67
CA ALA A 97 12.77 -22.16 4.58
C ALA A 97 12.28 -22.35 6.02
N THR A 98 11.25 -21.64 6.46
CA THR A 98 10.88 -21.59 7.89
C THR A 98 9.58 -22.32 8.22
N MET A 99 8.50 -22.15 7.46
CA MET A 99 7.16 -22.58 7.89
C MET A 99 6.42 -23.48 6.91
N LEU A 100 6.47 -23.19 5.62
CA LEU A 100 5.57 -23.77 4.62
C LEU A 100 6.27 -24.74 3.66
N GLY A 101 7.61 -24.82 3.67
CA GLY A 101 8.36 -25.63 2.71
C GLY A 101 7.97 -25.30 1.27
N ALA A 102 7.99 -26.29 0.41
CA ALA A 102 7.68 -26.14 -1.03
C ALA A 102 6.28 -25.58 -1.34
N ALA A 103 5.38 -25.47 -0.36
CA ALA A 103 4.05 -24.89 -0.54
C ALA A 103 4.06 -23.34 -0.48
N ALA A 104 5.10 -22.73 0.07
CA ALA A 104 5.18 -21.28 0.31
C ALA A 104 4.91 -20.42 -0.94
N PRO A 105 5.53 -20.65 -2.11
CA PRO A 105 5.28 -19.87 -3.30
C PRO A 105 3.82 -19.92 -3.78
N TYR A 106 3.19 -21.09 -3.67
CA TYR A 106 1.79 -21.27 -4.09
C TYR A 106 0.81 -20.54 -3.15
N VAL A 107 1.01 -20.71 -1.84
CA VAL A 107 0.21 -20.03 -0.81
C VAL A 107 0.33 -18.52 -0.95
N LEU A 108 1.57 -18.01 -1.10
CA LEU A 108 1.84 -16.59 -1.26
C LEU A 108 1.22 -16.05 -2.55
N SER A 109 1.26 -16.80 -3.65
CA SER A 109 0.64 -16.42 -4.92
C SER A 109 -0.87 -16.25 -4.79
N VAL A 110 -1.53 -17.15 -4.07
CA VAL A 110 -2.98 -17.05 -3.80
C VAL A 110 -3.29 -15.80 -2.95
N PHE A 111 -2.52 -15.56 -1.89
CA PHE A 111 -2.70 -14.35 -1.08
C PHE A 111 -2.46 -13.08 -1.90
N MET A 112 -1.42 -13.03 -2.71
CA MET A 112 -1.13 -11.89 -3.58
C MET A 112 -2.25 -11.64 -4.58
N LEU A 113 -2.85 -12.69 -5.15
CA LEU A 113 -3.99 -12.57 -6.04
C LEU A 113 -5.21 -11.95 -5.32
N VAL A 114 -5.53 -12.45 -4.12
CA VAL A 114 -6.65 -11.93 -3.31
C VAL A 114 -6.41 -10.47 -2.92
N PHE A 115 -5.19 -10.12 -2.49
CA PHE A 115 -4.83 -8.74 -2.15
C PHE A 115 -4.90 -7.81 -3.35
N ALA A 116 -4.35 -8.20 -4.50
CA ALA A 116 -4.39 -7.40 -5.71
C ALA A 116 -5.84 -7.15 -6.17
N PHE A 117 -6.67 -8.20 -6.14
CA PHE A 117 -8.07 -8.09 -6.51
C PHE A 117 -8.88 -7.21 -5.57
N SER A 118 -8.70 -7.38 -4.25
CA SER A 118 -9.39 -6.55 -3.25
C SER A 118 -8.97 -5.08 -3.33
N SER A 119 -7.69 -4.80 -3.55
CA SER A 119 -7.17 -3.44 -3.75
C SER A 119 -7.77 -2.81 -5.01
N LEU A 120 -7.85 -3.55 -6.11
CA LEU A 120 -8.45 -3.07 -7.35
C LEU A 120 -9.92 -2.69 -7.16
N ILE A 121 -10.70 -3.52 -6.45
CA ILE A 121 -12.10 -3.20 -6.12
C ILE A 121 -12.20 -1.96 -5.25
N SER A 122 -11.33 -1.81 -4.25
CA SER A 122 -11.32 -0.65 -3.37
C SER A 122 -11.05 0.64 -4.15
N TYR A 123 -10.02 0.67 -4.97
CA TYR A 123 -9.69 1.85 -5.78
C TYR A 123 -10.77 2.16 -6.83
N TYR A 124 -11.36 1.12 -7.41
CA TYR A 124 -12.52 1.31 -8.30
C TYR A 124 -13.69 1.96 -7.54
N SER A 125 -14.03 1.47 -6.34
CA SER A 125 -15.12 2.02 -5.52
C SER A 125 -14.86 3.49 -5.14
N MET A 126 -13.64 3.83 -4.72
CA MET A 126 -13.24 5.21 -4.43
C MET A 126 -13.40 6.12 -5.66
N SER A 127 -12.93 5.64 -6.82
CA SER A 127 -13.00 6.38 -8.08
C SER A 127 -14.46 6.57 -8.53
N GLU A 128 -15.30 5.55 -8.37
CA GLU A 128 -16.73 5.62 -8.68
C GLU A 128 -17.44 6.61 -7.77
N THR A 129 -17.15 6.62 -6.47
CA THR A 129 -17.73 7.55 -5.50
C THR A 129 -17.37 9.00 -5.86
N ASN A 130 -16.11 9.27 -6.16
CA ASN A 130 -15.66 10.59 -6.58
C ASN A 130 -16.29 11.04 -7.90
N LEU A 131 -16.40 10.12 -8.87
CA LEU A 131 -17.03 10.43 -10.15
C LEU A 131 -18.52 10.74 -9.99
N LYS A 132 -19.24 9.98 -9.16
CA LYS A 132 -20.66 10.22 -8.86
C LYS A 132 -20.90 11.56 -8.18
N PHE A 133 -19.94 12.04 -7.39
CA PHE A 133 -20.01 13.39 -6.81
C PHE A 133 -19.94 14.49 -7.88
N ILE A 134 -19.18 14.26 -8.95
CA ILE A 134 -19.03 15.21 -10.05
C ILE A 134 -20.17 15.09 -11.08
N THR A 135 -20.56 13.86 -11.42
CA THR A 135 -21.58 13.57 -12.45
C THR A 135 -22.30 12.25 -12.22
N GLU A 136 -23.62 12.27 -12.38
CA GLU A 136 -24.47 11.07 -12.27
C GLU A 136 -24.70 10.38 -13.64
N LYS A 137 -24.04 10.84 -14.71
CA LYS A 137 -24.23 10.28 -16.05
C LYS A 137 -23.72 8.85 -16.14
N LYS A 138 -24.59 7.91 -16.52
CA LYS A 138 -24.23 6.49 -16.71
C LYS A 138 -23.05 6.28 -17.67
N GLY A 139 -22.97 7.11 -18.71
CA GLY A 139 -21.88 7.06 -19.68
C GLY A 139 -20.50 7.34 -19.06
N ALA A 140 -20.41 8.26 -18.10
CA ALA A 140 -19.17 8.56 -17.40
C ALA A 140 -18.65 7.37 -16.59
N LEU A 141 -19.57 6.62 -15.95
CA LEU A 141 -19.20 5.38 -15.24
C LEU A 141 -18.67 4.29 -16.18
N VAL A 142 -19.25 4.17 -17.38
CA VAL A 142 -18.76 3.20 -18.38
C VAL A 142 -17.35 3.59 -18.83
N VAL A 143 -17.11 4.88 -19.11
CA VAL A 143 -15.78 5.38 -19.46
C VAL A 143 -14.78 5.11 -18.35
N LEU A 144 -15.13 5.40 -17.09
CA LEU A 144 -14.26 5.09 -15.93
C LEU A 144 -13.86 3.62 -15.90
N ARG A 145 -14.81 2.70 -16.08
CA ARG A 145 -14.55 1.25 -16.08
C ARG A 145 -13.58 0.86 -17.19
N ILE A 146 -13.79 1.37 -18.40
CA ILE A 146 -12.92 1.09 -19.54
C ILE A 146 -11.50 1.62 -19.25
N VAL A 147 -11.38 2.84 -18.72
CA VAL A 147 -10.10 3.44 -18.38
C VAL A 147 -9.36 2.60 -17.33
N ILE A 148 -10.04 2.17 -16.26
CA ILE A 148 -9.41 1.35 -15.21
C ILE A 148 -8.94 0.01 -15.77
N VAL A 149 -9.75 -0.68 -16.57
CA VAL A 149 -9.34 -1.95 -17.19
C VAL A 149 -8.14 -1.75 -18.11
N ALA A 150 -8.16 -0.69 -18.93
CA ALA A 150 -7.02 -0.36 -19.80
C ALA A 150 -5.77 -0.05 -18.98
N MET A 151 -5.88 0.73 -17.90
CA MET A 151 -4.74 1.04 -17.03
C MET A 151 -4.16 -0.21 -16.37
N VAL A 152 -4.98 -1.13 -15.89
CA VAL A 152 -4.52 -2.41 -15.31
C VAL A 152 -3.79 -3.24 -16.37
N PHE A 153 -4.32 -3.29 -17.58
CA PHE A 153 -3.68 -4.00 -18.70
C PHE A 153 -2.32 -3.39 -19.03
N PHE A 154 -2.23 -2.07 -19.21
CA PHE A 154 -0.96 -1.41 -19.51
C PHE A 154 0.03 -1.51 -18.34
N ALA A 155 -0.43 -1.38 -17.10
CA ALA A 155 0.41 -1.51 -15.92
C ALA A 155 1.04 -2.91 -15.80
N SER A 156 0.32 -3.97 -16.23
CA SER A 156 0.86 -5.33 -16.23
C SER A 156 2.02 -5.54 -17.22
N MET A 157 2.14 -4.66 -18.21
CA MET A 157 3.23 -4.67 -19.21
C MET A 157 4.41 -3.78 -18.82
N MET A 158 4.27 -2.96 -17.77
CA MET A 158 5.34 -2.05 -17.34
C MET A 158 6.41 -2.78 -16.52
N SER A 159 7.64 -2.21 -16.55
CA SER A 159 8.67 -2.64 -15.61
C SER A 159 8.27 -2.27 -14.17
N MET A 160 8.69 -3.08 -13.20
CA MET A 160 8.42 -2.85 -11.78
C MET A 160 8.90 -1.46 -11.33
N GLY A 161 10.07 -1.00 -11.79
CA GLY A 161 10.61 0.32 -11.45
C GLY A 161 9.70 1.44 -11.93
N LEU A 162 9.28 1.42 -13.19
CA LEU A 162 8.39 2.44 -13.75
C LEU A 162 7.03 2.46 -13.03
N ALA A 163 6.48 1.29 -12.72
CA ALA A 163 5.21 1.19 -11.99
C ALA A 163 5.30 1.85 -10.61
N TRP A 164 6.41 1.61 -9.88
CA TRP A 164 6.66 2.25 -8.59
C TRP A 164 6.87 3.75 -8.70
N ASP A 165 7.62 4.24 -9.67
CA ASP A 165 7.89 5.68 -9.86
C ASP A 165 6.61 6.44 -10.18
N LEU A 166 5.73 5.87 -11.01
CA LEU A 166 4.42 6.45 -11.30
C LEU A 166 3.52 6.46 -10.05
N ALA A 167 3.45 5.34 -9.33
CA ALA A 167 2.65 5.25 -8.11
C ALA A 167 3.11 6.28 -7.07
N ASP A 168 4.42 6.37 -6.80
CA ASP A 168 5.00 7.32 -5.86
C ASP A 168 4.71 8.78 -6.27
N THR A 169 4.78 9.08 -7.58
CA THR A 169 4.52 10.43 -8.11
C THR A 169 3.06 10.84 -7.90
N PHE A 170 2.11 10.01 -8.31
CA PHE A 170 0.68 10.31 -8.13
C PHE A 170 0.29 10.37 -6.66
N GLN A 171 0.86 9.51 -5.83
CA GLN A 171 0.62 9.52 -4.40
C GLN A 171 1.16 10.79 -3.73
N ALA A 172 2.31 11.29 -4.15
CA ALA A 172 2.85 12.57 -3.67
C ALA A 172 1.90 13.74 -4.02
N PHE A 173 1.37 13.79 -5.24
CA PHE A 173 0.37 14.79 -5.61
C PHE A 173 -0.88 14.70 -4.74
N MET A 174 -1.43 13.51 -4.54
CA MET A 174 -2.59 13.32 -3.67
C MET A 174 -2.31 13.81 -2.24
N GLY A 175 -1.15 13.47 -1.68
CA GLY A 175 -0.73 13.88 -0.34
C GLY A 175 -0.59 15.39 -0.18
N ILE A 176 -0.03 16.09 -1.17
CA ILE A 176 0.09 17.55 -1.17
C ILE A 176 -1.30 18.20 -1.15
N PHE A 177 -2.20 17.79 -2.04
CA PHE A 177 -3.56 18.33 -2.07
C PHE A 177 -4.32 18.03 -0.79
N ASN A 178 -4.24 16.79 -0.28
CA ASN A 178 -4.93 16.41 0.94
C ASN A 178 -4.40 17.18 2.16
N THR A 179 -3.07 17.36 2.26
CA THR A 179 -2.47 18.15 3.34
C THR A 179 -2.97 19.59 3.31
N ALA A 180 -3.04 20.21 2.14
CA ALA A 180 -3.61 21.55 2.00
C ALA A 180 -5.07 21.59 2.47
N ILE A 181 -5.90 20.61 2.06
CA ILE A 181 -7.29 20.51 2.47
C ILE A 181 -7.40 20.35 3.99
N ILE A 182 -6.60 19.49 4.61
CA ILE A 182 -6.59 19.28 6.07
C ILE A 182 -6.26 20.57 6.82
N LEU A 183 -5.29 21.34 6.35
CA LEU A 183 -4.93 22.63 6.97
C LEU A 183 -6.11 23.63 6.94
N PHE A 184 -6.88 23.66 5.85
CA PHE A 184 -8.05 24.54 5.76
C PHE A 184 -9.26 24.02 6.55
N LEU A 185 -9.50 22.69 6.55
CA LEU A 185 -10.66 22.08 7.19
C LEU A 185 -10.42 21.66 8.64
N GLY A 186 -9.18 21.61 9.11
CA GLY A 186 -8.83 21.17 10.46
C GLY A 186 -9.57 21.95 11.57
N LYS A 187 -9.88 23.23 11.33
CA LYS A 187 -10.67 24.05 12.23
C LYS A 187 -12.10 23.57 12.50
N TYR A 188 -12.65 22.68 11.66
CA TYR A 188 -13.99 22.10 11.81
C TYR A 188 -13.98 20.75 12.54
N ALA A 189 -12.80 20.22 12.86
CA ALA A 189 -12.64 18.95 13.56
C ALA A 189 -12.76 19.10 15.08
N PHE A 190 -12.61 20.30 15.58
CA PHE A 190 -12.73 20.73 16.97
C PHE A 190 -13.87 21.76 17.09
#